data_f827efeb33ce34b87efad7b7cd05f762
#
_entry.id   f827efeb33ce34b87efad7b7cd05f762
#
_cell.length_a   1.000
_cell.length_b   1.000
_cell.length_c   1.000
_cell.angle_alpha   90.00
_cell.angle_beta   90.00
_cell.angle_gamma   90.00
#
_symmetry.space_group_name_H-M   'P 1'
#
loop_
_entity.id
_entity.type
_entity.pdbx_description
1 polymer ?
#
loop_
_entity_poly.entity_id
_entity_poly.type
_entity_poly.pdbx_seq_one_letter_code
_entity_poly.pdbx_strand_id
1 'polypeptide(L)'
;KEGKQEFARYFNLEVKNEAGAIAKVSALFAASDISIEALIQKESKQNNQDQSHVPVIIITGPLSDLNALQMTENLGSVEEITNSVKQFRIHNAL
;
A
#
# COMPACT_ATOMS: atom_id res chain seq x y z
N LYS A 1 -2.56 4.54 -26.23
CA LYS A 1 -2.49 4.04 -26.47
C LYS A 1 -1.58 3.05 -26.22
N GLU A 2 -1.05 2.74 -26.75
CA GLU A 2 -0.28 1.87 -26.59
C GLU A 2 0.71 2.20 -25.75
N GLY A 3 1.46 1.65 -25.20
CA GLY A 3 2.44 2.05 -24.35
C GLY A 3 2.08 2.14 -22.94
N LYS A 4 0.82 2.11 -22.60
CA LYS A 4 0.49 2.19 -21.26
C LYS A 4 0.46 0.85 -20.71
N GLN A 5 1.49 0.34 -20.14
CA GLN A 5 1.50 -0.95 -19.53
C GLN A 5 1.06 -0.88 -18.12
N GLU A 6 0.28 -1.81 -17.68
CA GLU A 6 -0.18 -1.84 -16.32
C GLU A 6 0.29 -3.11 -15.66
N PHE A 7 0.71 -2.99 -14.43
CA PHE A 7 1.19 -4.11 -13.67
C PHE A 7 0.52 -4.12 -12.31
N ALA A 8 0.26 -5.28 -11.79
CA ALA A 8 -0.17 -5.36 -10.41
C ALA A 8 0.96 -4.80 -9.55
N ARG A 9 0.63 -4.24 -8.41
CA ARG A 9 1.63 -3.58 -7.59
C ARG A 9 1.56 -4.11 -6.18
N TYR A 10 2.69 -3.98 -5.54
CA TYR A 10 2.86 -4.42 -4.16
C TYR A 10 3.28 -3.17 -3.42
N PHE A 11 2.49 -2.75 -2.47
CA PHE A 11 2.82 -1.57 -1.66
C PHE A 11 3.18 -2.04 -0.26
N ASN A 12 4.29 -1.55 0.24
CA ASN A 12 4.77 -1.93 1.56
C ASN A 12 4.82 -0.67 2.40
N LEU A 13 4.10 -0.65 3.49
CA LEU A 13 4.06 0.55 4.32
C LEU A 13 3.94 0.18 5.78
N GLU A 14 4.20 1.13 6.64
CA GLU A 14 3.99 0.97 8.05
C GLU A 14 2.93 1.93 8.48
N VAL A 15 1.94 1.45 9.19
CA VAL A 15 0.78 2.25 9.56
C VAL A 15 0.68 2.28 11.06
N LYS A 16 0.26 3.40 11.61
CA LYS A 16 0.08 3.49 13.04
C LYS A 16 -0.94 2.47 13.48
N ASN A 17 -0.70 1.87 14.63
CA ASN A 17 -1.57 0.85 15.14
C ASN A 17 -2.71 1.50 15.89
N GLU A 18 -3.63 2.09 15.17
CA GLU A 18 -4.77 2.70 15.82
C GLU A 18 -5.99 2.40 15.00
N ALA A 19 -7.11 2.47 15.64
CA ALA A 19 -8.36 2.14 15.00
C ALA A 19 -8.59 3.08 13.84
N GLY A 20 -8.99 2.55 12.75
CA GLY A 20 -9.31 3.38 11.60
C GLY A 20 -8.14 3.67 10.67
N ALA A 21 -6.92 3.37 11.09
CA ALA A 21 -5.77 3.68 10.24
C ALA A 21 -5.80 2.86 8.95
N ILE A 22 -6.09 1.57 9.05
CA ILE A 22 -6.16 0.73 7.88
C ILE A 22 -7.33 1.15 7.01
N ALA A 23 -8.42 1.54 7.62
CA ALA A 23 -9.57 1.98 6.87
C ALA A 23 -9.25 3.23 6.06
N LYS A 24 -8.46 4.13 6.63
CA LYS A 24 -8.10 5.33 5.93
C LYS A 24 -7.25 4.99 4.72
N VAL A 25 -6.33 4.07 4.86
CA VAL A 25 -5.48 3.66 3.78
C VAL A 25 -6.33 3.00 2.69
N SER A 26 -7.23 2.11 3.07
CA SER A 26 -8.08 1.45 2.10
C SER A 26 -8.96 2.45 1.36
N ALA A 27 -9.43 3.46 2.07
CA ALA A 27 -10.28 4.46 1.45
C ALA A 27 -9.52 5.24 0.39
N LEU A 28 -8.23 5.46 0.59
CA LEU A 28 -7.45 6.16 -0.39
C LEU A 28 -7.35 5.35 -1.68
N PHE A 29 -7.17 4.05 -1.58
CA PHE A 29 -7.12 3.21 -2.75
C PHE A 29 -8.47 3.22 -3.46
N ALA A 30 -9.55 3.16 -2.70
CA ALA A 30 -10.88 3.18 -3.29
C ALA A 30 -11.15 4.52 -3.99
N ALA A 31 -10.72 5.60 -3.38
CA ALA A 31 -10.94 6.92 -3.97
C ALA A 31 -10.16 7.08 -5.27
N SER A 32 -9.09 6.36 -5.43
CA SER A 32 -8.31 6.40 -6.64
C SER A 32 -8.74 5.32 -7.63
N ASP A 33 -9.79 4.63 -7.32
CA ASP A 33 -10.33 3.59 -8.19
C ASP A 33 -9.31 2.47 -8.38
N ILE A 34 -8.58 2.15 -7.35
CA ILE A 34 -7.60 1.10 -7.39
C ILE A 34 -8.13 -0.09 -6.63
N SER A 35 -8.13 -1.23 -7.28
CA SER A 35 -8.66 -2.43 -6.67
C SER A 35 -7.61 -3.06 -5.76
N ILE A 36 -7.97 -3.37 -4.55
CA ILE A 36 -7.08 -4.04 -3.62
C ILE A 36 -7.38 -5.52 -3.71
N GLU A 37 -6.38 -6.30 -4.16
CA GLU A 37 -6.56 -7.71 -4.29
C GLU A 37 -6.23 -8.43 -3.00
N ALA A 38 -5.34 -7.90 -2.22
CA ALA A 38 -4.99 -8.50 -0.93
C ALA A 38 -4.44 -7.45 -0.01
N LEU A 39 -4.77 -7.54 1.25
CA LEU A 39 -4.22 -6.64 2.25
C LEU A 39 -3.73 -7.52 3.39
N ILE A 40 -2.45 -7.52 3.67
CA ILE A 40 -1.86 -8.35 4.66
C ILE A 40 -1.25 -7.50 5.74
N GLN A 41 -1.72 -7.69 6.96
CA GLN A 41 -1.20 -6.96 8.08
C GLN A 41 -0.29 -7.91 8.82
N LYS A 42 0.98 -7.60 8.90
CA LYS A 42 1.90 -8.48 9.52
C LYS A 42 1.98 -8.23 10.98
N GLU A 43 2.10 -9.25 11.76
CA GLU A 43 2.21 -9.06 13.16
C GLU A 43 3.63 -8.91 13.51
N SER A 44 3.92 -8.07 14.46
CA SER A 44 5.24 -7.88 14.92
C SER A 44 5.62 -9.05 15.75
N LYS A 45 6.60 -9.77 15.41
CA LYS A 45 6.99 -10.80 16.21
C LYS A 45 7.85 -10.43 17.29
N GLN A 46 8.29 -9.26 17.33
CA GLN A 46 9.13 -8.84 18.36
C GLN A 46 8.40 -8.72 19.52
N ASN A 47 8.61 -9.21 20.44
CA ASN A 47 7.88 -9.06 21.61
C ASN A 47 8.20 -7.88 22.24
N ASN A 48 8.65 -6.94 21.64
CA ASN A 48 8.95 -5.79 22.33
C ASN A 48 7.79 -5.07 22.59
N GLN A 49 7.85 -4.15 23.17
CA GLN A 49 6.77 -3.44 23.60
C GLN A 49 6.31 -2.48 22.62
N ASP A 50 7.02 -2.15 21.65
CA ASP A 50 6.63 -1.09 20.80
C ASP A 50 5.76 -1.61 19.70
N GLN A 51 4.48 -1.57 19.84
CA GLN A 51 3.59 -1.97 18.85
C GLN A 51 2.85 -0.82 18.31
N SER A 52 3.46 0.33 18.22
CA SER A 52 2.76 1.51 17.76
C SER A 52 2.61 1.50 16.26
N HIS A 53 3.31 0.66 15.52
CA HIS A 53 3.23 0.62 14.08
C HIS A 53 3.08 -0.81 13.60
N VAL A 54 2.40 -0.97 12.50
CA VAL A 54 2.13 -2.29 11.97
C VAL A 54 2.53 -2.33 10.51
N PRO A 55 3.31 -3.30 10.10
CA PRO A 55 3.65 -3.41 8.68
C PRO A 55 2.45 -3.92 7.90
N VAL A 56 2.18 -3.31 6.77
CA VAL A 56 1.05 -3.68 5.96
C VAL A 56 1.50 -3.82 4.52
N ILE A 57 1.04 -4.88 3.88
CA ILE A 57 1.34 -5.11 2.50
C ILE A 57 0.03 -5.09 1.74
N ILE A 58 -0.04 -4.30 0.69
CA ILE A 58 -1.24 -4.22 -0.12
C ILE A 58 -0.89 -4.59 -1.54
N ILE A 59 -1.63 -5.54 -2.09
CA ILE A 59 -1.43 -5.96 -3.46
C ILE A 59 -2.62 -5.48 -4.26
N THR A 60 -2.37 -4.81 -5.34
CA THR A 60 -3.42 -4.22 -6.14
C THR A 60 -3.55 -4.91 -7.48
N GLY A 61 -4.63 -4.62 -8.15
CA GLY A 61 -4.76 -5.01 -9.55
C GLY A 61 -3.83 -4.16 -10.39
N PRO A 62 -3.87 -4.32 -11.70
CA PRO A 62 -2.92 -3.64 -12.58
C PRO A 62 -3.07 -2.14 -12.55
N LEU A 63 -1.95 -1.45 -12.50
CA LEU A 63 -1.91 0.00 -12.51
C LEU A 63 -0.83 0.47 -13.44
N SER A 64 -1.02 1.62 -14.04
CA SER A 64 0.03 2.24 -14.83
C SER A 64 1.09 2.81 -13.88
N ASP A 65 2.25 3.09 -14.41
CA ASP A 65 3.31 3.68 -13.60
C ASP A 65 2.87 5.02 -13.02
N LEU A 66 2.16 5.79 -13.80
CA LEU A 66 1.73 7.09 -13.32
C LEU A 66 0.77 6.97 -12.15
N ASN A 67 -0.19 6.07 -12.26
CA ASN A 67 -1.13 5.90 -11.17
C ASN A 67 -0.45 5.35 -9.94
N ALA A 68 0.52 4.46 -10.12
CA ALA A 68 1.25 3.93 -8.98
C ALA A 68 2.06 5.03 -8.30
N LEU A 69 2.66 5.91 -9.08
CA LEU A 69 3.42 6.99 -8.51
C LEU A 69 2.52 7.96 -7.76
N GLN A 70 1.37 8.26 -8.33
CA GLN A 70 0.45 9.16 -7.66
C GLN A 70 -0.05 8.55 -6.37
N MET A 71 -0.30 7.26 -6.36
CA MET A 71 -0.76 6.61 -5.16
C MET A 71 0.32 6.62 -4.09
N THR A 72 1.59 6.44 -4.49
CA THR A 72 2.68 6.49 -3.55
C THR A 72 2.75 7.88 -2.91
N GLU A 73 2.56 8.91 -3.70
CA GLU A 73 2.61 10.25 -3.16
C GLU A 73 1.43 10.53 -2.25
N ASN A 74 0.26 10.06 -2.64
CA ASN A 74 -0.91 10.26 -1.79
C ASN A 74 -0.76 9.55 -0.46
N LEU A 75 -0.21 8.35 -0.48
CA LEU A 75 -0.01 7.63 0.76
C LEU A 75 1.01 8.34 1.64
N GLY A 76 1.98 8.95 1.02
CA GLY A 76 3.01 9.64 1.79
C GLY A 76 2.49 10.84 2.56
N SER A 77 1.32 11.34 2.20
CA SER A 77 0.79 12.46 2.94
C SER A 77 -0.20 12.05 4.02
N VAL A 78 -0.41 10.76 4.23
CA VAL A 78 -1.31 10.33 5.27
C VAL A 78 -0.57 10.28 6.57
N GLU A 79 -1.14 10.97 7.58
CA GLU A 79 -0.47 11.06 8.84
C GLU A 79 -0.26 9.73 9.50
N GLU A 80 -1.14 8.78 9.29
CA GLU A 80 -1.02 7.49 9.93
C GLU A 80 0.04 6.61 9.33
N ILE A 81 0.64 6.99 8.19
CA ILE A 81 1.68 6.20 7.59
C ILE A 81 3.01 6.77 8.03
N THR A 82 3.84 5.96 8.66
CA THR A 82 4.96 6.47 9.39
C THR A 82 6.30 6.28 8.74
N ASN A 83 6.38 5.65 7.59
CA ASN A 83 7.68 5.58 6.98
C ASN A 83 7.47 5.69 5.48
N SER A 84 8.52 5.62 4.73
CA SER A 84 8.41 5.76 3.31
C SER A 84 7.63 4.63 2.73
N VAL A 85 6.78 4.93 1.80
CA VAL A 85 6.00 3.94 1.14
C VAL A 85 6.83 3.39 0.01
N LYS A 86 6.91 2.07 -0.10
CA LYS A 86 7.64 1.45 -1.17
C LYS A 86 6.68 0.68 -2.03
N GLN A 87 6.87 0.72 -3.31
CA GLN A 87 5.99 -0.02 -4.18
C GLN A 87 6.81 -0.69 -5.27
N PHE A 88 6.39 -1.86 -5.68
CA PHE A 88 7.08 -2.65 -6.65
C PHE A 88 6.09 -3.21 -7.65
N ARG A 89 6.54 -3.40 -8.87
CA ARG A 89 5.69 -4.04 -9.86
C ARG A 89 5.71 -5.53 -9.61
N ILE A 90 4.60 -6.16 -9.87
CA ILE A 90 4.53 -7.60 -9.79
C ILE A 90 4.45 -8.09 -11.20
N HIS A 91 5.43 -8.89 -11.62
CA HIS A 91 5.46 -9.42 -12.94
C HIS A 91 4.96 -10.84 -12.92
N ASN A 92 4.17 -11.20 -13.88
CA ASN A 92 3.69 -12.52 -13.93
C ASN A 92 4.77 -13.36 -14.46
N ALA A 93 5.15 -14.32 -13.77
CA ALA A 93 6.14 -15.13 -14.21
C ALA A 93 5.57 -16.21 -14.93
N LEU A 94 5.37 -16.30 -15.98
CA LEU A 94 4.76 -17.36 -16.59
C LEU A 94 5.46 -18.02 -17.41
#